data_b8316585e762488854a7203328e6043b
#
_entry.id   b8316585e762488854a7203328e6043b
#
_cell.length_a   1.000
_cell.length_b   1.000
_cell.length_c   1.000
_cell.angle_alpha   90.00
_cell.angle_beta   90.00
_cell.angle_gamma   90.00
#
_symmetry.space_group_name_H-M   'P 1'
#
loop_
_entity.id
_entity.type
_entity.pdbx_description
1 polymer ?
#
loop_
_entity_poly.entity_id
_entity_poly.type
_entity_poly.pdbx_seq_one_letter_code
_entity_poly.pdbx_strand_id
1 'polypeptide(L)'
;MRRLAAAAGVLALTALAPLGGEVAAQGAGPRVGAPAAGEGADAVHNVPYDGRFTFARIRFDPMGGESDFFGRRDLKWDHDFPRAERNFMRILRELSTVRPYMDGGNVFALDDPELFKYPLAYMSEPGFWEPTDKEAAALRTYLQKGGFIIFDDFFGAHWYNFETQLRRVLPQARFVPLDPSHPIFDSFFRIEVPAGANGGGRRGQAQFVGVFEDNDPTKRLLMIANYNNDIGENWEWSDSGFIPVELSNEAYKLGVNYVVYAMTH
;
A
#
# COMPACT_ATOMS: atom_id res chain seq x y z
N MET A 1 38.69 60.21 38.97
CA MET A 1 39.30 60.95 37.86
C MET A 1 40.00 59.99 36.94
N ARG A 2 39.45 59.73 35.79
CA ARG A 2 40.11 59.40 34.52
C ARG A 2 39.02 59.03 33.53
N ARG A 3 38.84 59.92 32.58
CA ARG A 3 37.95 59.75 31.41
C ARG A 3 38.63 58.78 30.45
N LEU A 4 37.88 57.79 29.92
CA LEU A 4 38.27 57.01 28.76
C LEU A 4 37.27 57.27 27.63
N ALA A 5 37.83 57.70 26.52
CA ALA A 5 37.15 58.08 25.34
C ALA A 5 36.55 56.87 24.58
N ALA A 6 35.36 57.04 24.05
CA ALA A 6 34.73 56.10 23.12
C ALA A 6 35.26 56.34 21.71
N ALA A 7 35.81 55.32 21.09
CA ALA A 7 36.12 55.29 19.67
C ALA A 7 34.94 54.67 18.92
N ALA A 8 34.30 55.46 18.06
CA ALA A 8 33.29 54.99 17.15
C ALA A 8 33.96 54.31 15.93
N GLY A 9 33.79 53.03 15.81
CA GLY A 9 34.14 52.27 14.59
C GLY A 9 32.97 52.19 13.63
N VAL A 10 33.10 52.80 12.49
CA VAL A 10 32.16 52.69 11.36
C VAL A 10 32.38 51.33 10.69
N LEU A 11 31.45 50.42 10.84
CA LEU A 11 31.41 49.19 10.04
C LEU A 11 30.73 49.46 8.70
N ALA A 12 31.49 49.37 7.62
CA ALA A 12 30.96 49.37 6.28
C ALA A 12 30.24 48.03 6.01
N LEU A 13 28.93 48.03 5.84
CA LEU A 13 28.16 46.92 5.31
C LEU A 13 28.46 46.76 3.81
N THR A 14 29.26 45.79 3.44
CA THR A 14 29.31 45.31 2.07
C THR A 14 28.13 44.34 1.84
N ALA A 15 27.18 44.77 1.00
CA ALA A 15 26.09 43.91 0.54
C ALA A 15 26.67 42.78 -0.33
N LEU A 16 26.64 41.53 0.19
CA LEU A 16 26.78 40.35 -0.64
C LEU A 16 25.46 40.08 -1.36
N ALA A 17 25.50 40.17 -2.68
CA ALA A 17 24.43 39.70 -3.55
C ALA A 17 24.22 38.16 -3.33
N PRO A 18 22.98 37.68 -3.30
CA PRO A 18 22.76 36.21 -3.25
C PRO A 18 23.13 35.63 -4.62
N LEU A 19 24.15 34.77 -4.65
CA LEU A 19 24.36 33.85 -5.72
C LEU A 19 23.15 32.93 -5.77
N GLY A 20 22.29 33.16 -6.74
CA GLY A 20 21.20 32.24 -7.09
C GLY A 20 21.82 30.94 -7.60
N GLY A 21 22.06 30.01 -6.69
CA GLY A 21 22.25 28.61 -7.03
C GLY A 21 20.88 28.05 -7.38
N GLU A 22 20.61 27.83 -8.65
CA GLU A 22 19.56 26.94 -9.07
C GLU A 22 19.81 25.58 -8.39
N VAL A 23 19.01 25.29 -7.37
CA VAL A 23 18.84 23.92 -6.90
C VAL A 23 18.13 23.21 -8.03
N ALA A 24 18.94 22.59 -8.92
CA ALA A 24 18.43 21.62 -9.87
C ALA A 24 17.60 20.63 -9.05
N ALA A 25 16.30 20.61 -9.30
CA ALA A 25 15.43 19.52 -8.87
C ALA A 25 16.10 18.24 -9.38
N GLN A 26 16.71 17.47 -8.47
CA GLN A 26 17.13 16.12 -8.79
C GLN A 26 15.84 15.39 -9.16
N GLY A 27 15.71 15.20 -10.45
CA GLY A 27 14.59 14.56 -11.07
C GLY A 27 14.36 13.19 -10.44
N ALA A 28 13.12 12.80 -10.41
CA ALA A 28 12.73 11.42 -10.31
C ALA A 28 13.73 10.57 -11.09
N GLY A 29 14.33 9.56 -10.46
CA GLY A 29 15.24 8.64 -11.12
C GLY A 29 14.63 8.14 -12.43
N PRO A 30 15.43 7.69 -13.40
CA PRO A 30 14.92 7.26 -14.67
C PRO A 30 13.85 6.19 -14.39
N ARG A 31 12.59 6.49 -14.73
CA ARG A 31 11.56 5.46 -14.85
C ARG A 31 12.08 4.53 -15.95
N VAL A 32 12.62 3.41 -15.52
CA VAL A 32 12.93 2.31 -16.44
C VAL A 32 11.62 2.02 -17.14
N GLY A 33 11.60 2.10 -18.44
CA GLY A 33 10.43 2.14 -19.27
C GLY A 33 9.34 1.20 -18.77
N ALA A 34 8.15 1.77 -18.59
CA ALA A 34 6.96 0.96 -18.39
C ALA A 34 6.97 -0.16 -19.43
N PRO A 35 6.66 -1.41 -19.08
CA PRO A 35 6.48 -2.46 -20.06
C PRO A 35 5.53 -1.92 -21.13
N ALA A 36 5.81 -2.24 -22.38
CA ALA A 36 5.02 -1.79 -23.51
C ALA A 36 3.54 -2.02 -23.17
N ALA A 37 2.70 -0.99 -23.34
CA ALA A 37 1.28 -1.07 -23.20
C ALA A 37 0.76 -2.26 -24.04
N GLY A 38 0.47 -3.39 -23.40
CA GLY A 38 0.10 -4.62 -24.10
C GLY A 38 -0.30 -5.78 -23.20
N GLU A 39 0.11 -5.78 -21.93
CA GLU A 39 -0.32 -6.78 -20.95
C GLU A 39 -1.16 -6.16 -19.81
N GLY A 40 -1.81 -5.04 -20.10
CA GLY A 40 -2.65 -4.33 -19.15
C GLY A 40 -3.95 -5.07 -18.85
N ALA A 41 -4.70 -4.49 -17.92
CA ALA A 41 -5.95 -4.93 -17.33
C ALA A 41 -7.02 -5.55 -18.26
N ASP A 42 -6.94 -5.29 -19.56
CA ASP A 42 -7.92 -5.77 -20.55
C ASP A 42 -7.79 -7.27 -20.87
N ALA A 43 -6.71 -7.94 -20.45
CA ALA A 43 -6.45 -9.36 -20.73
C ALA A 43 -6.39 -10.24 -19.48
N VAL A 44 -6.94 -9.77 -18.34
CA VAL A 44 -6.95 -10.56 -17.11
C VAL A 44 -7.92 -11.72 -17.24
N HIS A 45 -7.38 -12.94 -17.27
CA HIS A 45 -8.18 -14.17 -17.21
C HIS A 45 -8.11 -14.74 -15.81
N ASN A 46 -9.19 -14.57 -15.03
CA ASN A 46 -9.30 -15.20 -13.72
C ASN A 46 -9.29 -16.72 -13.87
N VAL A 47 -8.49 -17.38 -13.02
CA VAL A 47 -8.53 -18.84 -12.94
C VAL A 47 -9.63 -19.29 -11.99
N PRO A 48 -10.32 -20.41 -12.29
CA PRO A 48 -11.30 -21.00 -11.38
C PRO A 48 -10.66 -21.36 -10.02
N TYR A 49 -11.40 -21.19 -8.96
CA TYR A 49 -10.96 -21.61 -7.63
C TYR A 49 -10.81 -23.15 -7.57
N ASP A 50 -9.63 -23.60 -7.24
CA ASP A 50 -9.27 -25.04 -7.16
C ASP A 50 -8.77 -25.47 -5.76
N GLY A 51 -8.94 -24.60 -4.75
CA GLY A 51 -8.48 -24.83 -3.38
C GLY A 51 -7.05 -24.36 -3.09
N ARG A 52 -6.30 -23.91 -4.11
CA ARG A 52 -5.00 -23.27 -3.90
C ARG A 52 -5.18 -21.81 -3.47
N PHE A 53 -4.23 -21.32 -2.71
CA PHE A 53 -4.15 -19.89 -2.47
C PHE A 53 -3.93 -19.16 -3.81
N THR A 54 -4.82 -18.24 -4.14
CA THR A 54 -4.70 -17.39 -5.33
C THR A 54 -4.84 -15.95 -4.85
N PHE A 55 -3.94 -15.10 -5.27
CA PHE A 55 -4.00 -13.68 -4.93
C PHE A 55 -5.26 -13.07 -5.56
N ALA A 56 -6.04 -12.36 -4.76
CA ALA A 56 -7.27 -11.71 -5.20
C ALA A 56 -7.07 -10.19 -5.14
N ARG A 57 -6.82 -9.57 -6.30
CA ARG A 57 -6.71 -8.12 -6.44
C ARG A 57 -8.09 -7.52 -6.68
N ILE A 58 -8.37 -6.39 -6.04
CA ILE A 58 -9.61 -5.63 -6.25
C ILE A 58 -9.40 -4.57 -7.31
N ARG A 59 -10.22 -4.62 -8.36
CA ARG A 59 -10.37 -3.53 -9.33
C ARG A 59 -11.52 -2.61 -8.93
N PHE A 60 -11.38 -1.34 -9.24
CA PHE A 60 -12.38 -0.31 -9.04
C PHE A 60 -12.25 0.77 -10.09
N ASP A 61 -13.31 1.53 -10.33
CA ASP A 61 -13.27 2.72 -11.18
C ASP A 61 -12.73 3.88 -10.34
N PRO A 62 -11.60 4.50 -10.72
CA PRO A 62 -10.97 5.51 -9.89
C PRO A 62 -11.76 6.82 -9.90
N MET A 63 -11.89 7.44 -8.74
CA MET A 63 -12.41 8.81 -8.59
C MET A 63 -11.57 9.76 -9.47
N GLY A 64 -12.23 10.55 -10.30
CA GLY A 64 -11.56 11.45 -11.26
C GLY A 64 -11.27 10.84 -12.63
N GLY A 65 -11.62 9.55 -12.83
CA GLY A 65 -11.48 8.85 -14.12
C GLY A 65 -10.16 8.09 -14.27
N GLU A 66 -10.04 7.38 -15.38
CA GLU A 66 -8.96 6.42 -15.68
C GLU A 66 -7.71 7.07 -16.30
N SER A 67 -7.51 8.37 -16.17
CA SER A 67 -6.38 9.06 -16.79
C SER A 67 -5.56 9.84 -15.78
N ASP A 68 -4.22 9.81 -15.94
CA ASP A 68 -3.34 10.69 -15.17
C ASP A 68 -3.43 12.15 -15.68
N PHE A 69 -2.71 13.04 -14.99
CA PHE A 69 -2.64 14.48 -15.35
C PHE A 69 -2.18 14.73 -16.79
N PHE A 70 -1.47 13.78 -17.42
CA PHE A 70 -0.97 13.87 -18.79
C PHE A 70 -1.89 13.17 -19.80
N GLY A 71 -3.07 12.71 -19.39
CA GLY A 71 -4.04 12.00 -20.24
C GLY A 71 -3.63 10.56 -20.59
N ARG A 72 -2.65 9.97 -19.87
CA ARG A 72 -2.31 8.55 -20.01
C ARG A 72 -3.23 7.71 -19.16
N ARG A 73 -3.55 6.50 -19.62
CA ARG A 73 -4.36 5.55 -18.84
C ARG A 73 -3.66 5.25 -17.50
N ASP A 74 -4.40 5.38 -16.43
CA ASP A 74 -3.96 5.19 -15.05
C ASP A 74 -5.15 4.68 -14.23
N LEU A 75 -5.27 3.38 -14.13
CA LEU A 75 -6.41 2.70 -13.48
C LEU A 75 -6.29 2.64 -11.97
N LYS A 76 -5.20 3.07 -11.41
CA LYS A 76 -4.92 3.05 -9.98
C LYS A 76 -4.82 1.63 -9.39
N TRP A 77 -5.86 0.82 -9.53
CA TRP A 77 -5.89 -0.53 -9.00
C TRP A 77 -4.86 -1.48 -9.65
N ASP A 78 -4.36 -1.18 -10.85
CA ASP A 78 -3.42 -2.02 -11.61
C ASP A 78 -1.94 -1.64 -11.40
N HIS A 79 -1.66 -0.71 -10.49
CA HIS A 79 -0.28 -0.43 -10.09
C HIS A 79 0.37 -1.70 -9.56
N ASP A 80 1.64 -1.94 -9.95
CA ASP A 80 2.46 -3.11 -9.65
C ASP A 80 1.96 -4.45 -10.24
N PHE A 81 0.73 -4.47 -10.77
CA PHE A 81 0.11 -5.67 -11.36
C PHE A 81 0.66 -5.95 -12.77
N PRO A 82 0.90 -7.19 -13.15
CA PRO A 82 0.81 -8.44 -12.38
C PRO A 82 2.16 -8.91 -11.79
N ARG A 83 3.20 -8.08 -11.86
CA ARG A 83 4.55 -8.47 -11.48
C ARG A 83 4.70 -8.64 -9.97
N ALA A 84 4.08 -7.75 -9.19
CA ALA A 84 4.07 -7.86 -7.73
C ALA A 84 3.53 -9.20 -7.25
N GLU A 85 2.37 -9.62 -7.77
CA GLU A 85 1.76 -10.90 -7.44
C GLU A 85 2.64 -12.09 -7.81
N ARG A 86 3.21 -12.08 -9.01
CA ARG A 86 4.10 -13.16 -9.48
C ARG A 86 5.32 -13.31 -8.58
N ASN A 87 5.95 -12.20 -8.22
CA ASN A 87 7.11 -12.20 -7.33
C ASN A 87 6.72 -12.63 -5.92
N PHE A 88 5.62 -12.10 -5.39
CA PHE A 88 5.13 -12.47 -4.06
C PHE A 88 4.76 -13.96 -3.98
N MET A 89 4.06 -14.52 -4.99
CA MET A 89 3.71 -15.94 -5.01
C MET A 89 4.93 -16.86 -5.03
N ARG A 90 6.01 -16.46 -5.72
CA ARG A 90 7.28 -17.20 -5.69
C ARG A 90 7.85 -17.26 -4.28
N ILE A 91 7.93 -16.13 -3.60
CA ILE A 91 8.44 -16.04 -2.24
C ILE A 91 7.56 -16.81 -1.27
N LEU A 92 6.24 -16.67 -1.35
CA LEU A 92 5.29 -17.38 -0.49
C LEU A 92 5.46 -18.91 -0.62
N ARG A 93 5.62 -19.42 -1.84
CA ARG A 93 5.86 -20.84 -2.11
C ARG A 93 7.17 -21.34 -1.52
N GLU A 94 8.25 -20.56 -1.63
CA GLU A 94 9.58 -20.97 -1.15
C GLU A 94 9.69 -20.93 0.38
N LEU A 95 8.95 -20.02 1.04
CA LEU A 95 9.07 -19.81 2.48
C LEU A 95 8.04 -20.57 3.31
N SER A 96 6.94 -21.03 2.72
CA SER A 96 5.83 -21.62 3.45
C SER A 96 5.37 -22.95 2.85
N THR A 97 4.43 -23.62 3.53
CA THR A 97 3.74 -24.80 3.00
C THR A 97 2.54 -24.47 2.13
N VAL A 98 2.22 -23.19 1.97
CA VAL A 98 1.17 -22.73 1.06
C VAL A 98 1.56 -23.07 -0.38
N ARG A 99 0.61 -23.62 -1.12
CA ARG A 99 0.78 -23.93 -2.55
C ARG A 99 -0.01 -22.91 -3.37
N PRO A 100 0.58 -21.74 -3.68
CA PRO A 100 -0.14 -20.71 -4.38
C PRO A 100 -0.27 -21.03 -5.87
N TYR A 101 -1.24 -20.39 -6.53
CA TYR A 101 -1.27 -20.26 -7.97
C TYR A 101 -0.13 -19.33 -8.41
N MET A 102 0.71 -19.76 -9.36
CA MET A 102 2.02 -19.12 -9.62
C MET A 102 2.02 -18.09 -10.74
N ASP A 103 1.02 -18.11 -11.63
CA ASP A 103 1.06 -17.30 -12.85
C ASP A 103 0.43 -15.91 -12.68
N GLY A 104 0.27 -15.45 -11.44
CA GLY A 104 -0.32 -14.16 -11.08
C GLY A 104 -1.45 -14.29 -10.08
N GLY A 105 -2.43 -13.42 -10.17
CA GLY A 105 -3.62 -13.39 -9.30
C GLY A 105 -4.90 -13.24 -10.12
N ASN A 106 -6.01 -13.40 -9.44
CA ASN A 106 -7.32 -13.06 -9.97
C ASN A 106 -7.65 -11.59 -9.67
N VAL A 107 -8.43 -10.97 -10.54
CA VAL A 107 -8.90 -9.60 -10.39
C VAL A 107 -10.42 -9.59 -10.31
N PHE A 108 -10.96 -9.00 -9.25
CA PHE A 108 -12.39 -8.96 -8.97
C PHE A 108 -12.89 -7.54 -8.72
N ALA A 109 -14.11 -7.23 -9.14
CA ALA A 109 -14.86 -6.15 -8.54
C ALA A 109 -15.33 -6.60 -7.14
N LEU A 110 -15.58 -5.65 -6.24
CA LEU A 110 -16.01 -5.97 -4.87
C LEU A 110 -17.35 -6.70 -4.79
N ASP A 111 -18.21 -6.50 -5.79
CA ASP A 111 -19.53 -7.14 -5.89
C ASP A 111 -19.54 -8.44 -6.70
N ASP A 112 -18.35 -8.92 -7.12
CA ASP A 112 -18.22 -10.22 -7.78
C ASP A 112 -18.42 -11.35 -6.75
N PRO A 113 -19.40 -12.26 -6.94
CA PRO A 113 -19.66 -13.34 -6.01
C PRO A 113 -18.51 -14.34 -5.91
N GLU A 114 -17.65 -14.44 -6.92
CA GLU A 114 -16.47 -15.32 -6.89
C GLU A 114 -15.45 -14.88 -5.84
N LEU A 115 -15.36 -13.57 -5.53
CA LEU A 115 -14.47 -13.05 -4.49
C LEU A 115 -14.65 -13.75 -3.14
N PHE A 116 -15.87 -14.18 -2.81
CA PHE A 116 -16.17 -14.85 -1.54
C PHE A 116 -15.50 -16.23 -1.36
N LYS A 117 -14.86 -16.76 -2.39
CA LYS A 117 -14.07 -18.00 -2.31
C LYS A 117 -12.63 -17.76 -1.83
N TYR A 118 -12.20 -16.50 -1.76
CA TYR A 118 -10.82 -16.11 -1.45
C TYR A 118 -10.76 -15.48 -0.06
N PRO A 119 -9.93 -15.99 0.85
CA PRO A 119 -9.89 -15.49 2.23
C PRO A 119 -9.24 -14.12 2.35
N LEU A 120 -8.42 -13.72 1.36
CA LEU A 120 -7.68 -12.48 1.37
C LEU A 120 -7.87 -11.73 0.05
N ALA A 121 -8.16 -10.43 0.16
CA ALA A 121 -8.21 -9.49 -0.95
C ALA A 121 -7.16 -8.38 -0.77
N TYR A 122 -6.72 -7.80 -1.89
CA TYR A 122 -5.75 -6.70 -1.91
C TYR A 122 -6.24 -5.57 -2.80
N MET A 123 -6.15 -4.34 -2.30
CA MET A 123 -6.51 -3.13 -3.04
C MET A 123 -5.35 -2.15 -3.00
N SER A 124 -4.81 -1.82 -4.18
CA SER A 124 -3.84 -0.74 -4.37
C SER A 124 -4.55 0.60 -4.52
N GLU A 125 -3.89 1.68 -4.14
CA GLU A 125 -4.34 3.08 -4.26
C GLU A 125 -5.79 3.37 -3.79
N PRO A 126 -6.23 2.91 -2.59
CA PRO A 126 -7.59 3.13 -2.10
C PRO A 126 -7.93 4.61 -1.88
N GLY A 127 -6.94 5.49 -1.97
CA GLY A 127 -7.15 6.94 -1.95
C GLY A 127 -7.95 7.47 -3.13
N PHE A 128 -8.07 6.69 -4.20
CA PHE A 128 -8.88 7.00 -5.40
C PHE A 128 -10.14 6.13 -5.52
N TRP A 129 -10.36 5.26 -4.55
CA TRP A 129 -11.50 4.35 -4.55
C TRP A 129 -12.82 5.06 -4.24
N GLU A 130 -13.86 4.75 -5.03
CA GLU A 130 -15.23 5.22 -4.82
C GLU A 130 -16.21 4.08 -5.12
N PRO A 131 -16.57 3.24 -4.13
CA PRO A 131 -17.47 2.12 -4.35
C PRO A 131 -18.90 2.59 -4.64
N THR A 132 -19.59 1.84 -5.47
CA THR A 132 -21.05 1.87 -5.53
C THR A 132 -21.65 1.36 -4.22
N ASP A 133 -22.93 1.64 -3.97
CA ASP A 133 -23.61 1.11 -2.77
C ASP A 133 -23.65 -0.42 -2.75
N LYS A 134 -23.71 -1.05 -3.94
CA LYS A 134 -23.69 -2.51 -4.11
C LYS A 134 -22.32 -3.07 -3.70
N GLU A 135 -21.24 -2.47 -4.16
CA GLU A 135 -19.88 -2.86 -3.81
C GLU A 135 -19.59 -2.65 -2.32
N ALA A 136 -20.03 -1.54 -1.75
CA ALA A 136 -19.89 -1.28 -0.32
C ALA A 136 -20.63 -2.32 0.53
N ALA A 137 -21.83 -2.72 0.13
CA ALA A 137 -22.60 -3.76 0.80
C ALA A 137 -21.96 -5.15 0.63
N ALA A 138 -21.41 -5.44 -0.56
CA ALA A 138 -20.72 -6.69 -0.83
C ALA A 138 -19.42 -6.81 -0.03
N LEU A 139 -18.58 -5.77 0.02
CA LEU A 139 -17.37 -5.77 0.85
C LEU A 139 -17.70 -5.93 2.34
N ARG A 140 -18.74 -5.25 2.84
CA ARG A 140 -19.21 -5.47 4.22
C ARG A 140 -19.53 -6.94 4.48
N THR A 141 -20.27 -7.56 3.55
CA THR A 141 -20.66 -8.96 3.67
C THR A 141 -19.44 -9.89 3.59
N TYR A 142 -18.49 -9.60 2.69
CA TYR A 142 -17.24 -10.33 2.58
C TYR A 142 -16.45 -10.33 3.90
N LEU A 143 -16.27 -9.15 4.50
CA LEU A 143 -15.58 -9.00 5.78
C LEU A 143 -16.30 -9.73 6.92
N GLN A 144 -17.62 -9.62 6.98
CA GLN A 144 -18.44 -10.30 8.01
C GLN A 144 -18.43 -11.83 7.89
N LYS A 145 -18.22 -12.36 6.67
CA LYS A 145 -18.17 -13.81 6.42
C LYS A 145 -16.75 -14.43 6.55
N GLY A 146 -15.78 -13.70 7.03
CA GLY A 146 -14.44 -14.21 7.27
C GLY A 146 -13.38 -13.70 6.29
N GLY A 147 -13.75 -12.89 5.31
CA GLY A 147 -12.78 -12.26 4.42
C GLY A 147 -11.89 -11.26 5.14
N PHE A 148 -10.68 -11.10 4.64
CA PHE A 148 -9.70 -10.12 5.08
C PHE A 148 -9.24 -9.28 3.89
N ILE A 149 -9.07 -7.95 4.06
CA ILE A 149 -8.60 -7.10 2.98
C ILE A 149 -7.39 -6.26 3.40
N ILE A 150 -6.42 -6.14 2.49
CA ILE A 150 -5.26 -5.28 2.59
C ILE A 150 -5.51 -4.05 1.72
N PHE A 151 -5.36 -2.85 2.28
CA PHE A 151 -5.31 -1.59 1.56
C PHE A 151 -3.88 -1.08 1.58
N ASP A 152 -3.31 -0.81 0.41
CA ASP A 152 -1.90 -0.49 0.23
C ASP A 152 -1.70 0.65 -0.77
N ASP A 153 -0.50 1.20 -0.85
CA ASP A 153 -0.08 2.24 -1.80
C ASP A 153 -0.93 3.51 -1.73
N PHE A 154 -1.06 4.12 -0.55
CA PHE A 154 -1.72 5.42 -0.42
C PHE A 154 -1.09 6.28 0.67
N PHE A 155 -1.13 7.62 0.47
CA PHE A 155 -0.30 8.55 1.23
C PHE A 155 -1.03 9.85 1.53
N GLY A 156 -0.64 10.51 2.61
CA GLY A 156 -1.04 11.88 2.92
C GLY A 156 -2.54 12.10 2.83
N ALA A 157 -3.00 12.99 1.96
CA ALA A 157 -4.41 13.34 1.83
C ALA A 157 -5.31 12.21 1.29
N HIS A 158 -4.74 11.14 0.70
CA HIS A 158 -5.49 9.97 0.26
C HIS A 158 -6.25 9.28 1.40
N TRP A 159 -5.76 9.44 2.65
CA TRP A 159 -6.44 8.93 3.84
C TRP A 159 -7.88 9.42 3.96
N TYR A 160 -8.15 10.68 3.65
CA TYR A 160 -9.48 11.26 3.82
C TYR A 160 -10.52 10.60 2.92
N ASN A 161 -10.17 10.30 1.66
CA ASN A 161 -11.08 9.57 0.79
C ASN A 161 -11.22 8.13 1.25
N PHE A 162 -10.12 7.42 1.49
CA PHE A 162 -10.13 6.05 1.99
C PHE A 162 -11.03 5.90 3.23
N GLU A 163 -10.87 6.75 4.25
CA GLU A 163 -11.69 6.73 5.45
C GLU A 163 -13.16 6.98 5.12
N THR A 164 -13.46 7.95 4.26
CA THR A 164 -14.83 8.28 3.85
C THR A 164 -15.51 7.08 3.20
N GLN A 165 -14.83 6.43 2.26
CA GLN A 165 -15.41 5.28 1.55
C GLN A 165 -15.52 4.05 2.46
N LEU A 166 -14.52 3.81 3.31
CA LEU A 166 -14.60 2.68 4.25
C LEU A 166 -15.74 2.84 5.26
N ARG A 167 -16.10 4.07 5.64
CA ARG A 167 -17.29 4.33 6.48
C ARG A 167 -18.61 4.04 5.76
N ARG A 168 -18.66 4.03 4.43
CA ARG A 168 -19.82 3.51 3.68
C ARG A 168 -19.92 1.98 3.79
N VAL A 169 -18.78 1.31 3.84
CA VAL A 169 -18.70 -0.14 4.07
C VAL A 169 -19.04 -0.49 5.52
N LEU A 170 -18.36 0.14 6.46
CA LEU A 170 -18.46 -0.10 7.91
C LEU A 170 -18.76 1.23 8.64
N PRO A 171 -20.01 1.66 8.75
CA PRO A 171 -20.38 2.99 9.26
C PRO A 171 -19.86 3.30 10.67
N GLN A 172 -19.70 2.28 11.50
CA GLN A 172 -19.24 2.42 12.88
C GLN A 172 -17.75 2.08 13.06
N ALA A 173 -16.99 1.92 11.94
CA ALA A 173 -15.60 1.52 12.02
C ALA A 173 -14.76 2.43 12.91
N ARG A 174 -14.00 1.83 13.81
CA ARG A 174 -12.94 2.48 14.57
C ARG A 174 -11.61 2.08 13.97
N PHE A 175 -10.89 3.08 13.48
CA PHE A 175 -9.53 2.91 12.96
C PHE A 175 -8.56 2.85 14.14
N VAL A 176 -7.88 1.73 14.28
CA VAL A 176 -6.97 1.46 15.41
C VAL A 176 -5.56 1.33 14.84
N PRO A 177 -4.61 2.20 15.23
CA PRO A 177 -3.20 1.96 14.95
C PRO A 177 -2.79 0.61 15.56
N LEU A 178 -2.17 -0.25 14.74
CA LEU A 178 -1.74 -1.57 15.19
C LEU A 178 -0.40 -1.45 15.91
N ASP A 179 -0.37 -1.95 17.12
CA ASP A 179 0.86 -2.09 17.91
C ASP A 179 1.71 -3.24 17.34
N PRO A 180 3.05 -3.14 17.38
CA PRO A 180 3.95 -4.21 16.93
C PRO A 180 3.73 -5.56 17.62
N SER A 181 3.10 -5.60 18.80
CA SER A 181 2.73 -6.84 19.48
C SER A 181 1.48 -7.51 18.91
N HIS A 182 0.76 -6.87 17.97
CA HIS A 182 -0.43 -7.48 17.36
C HIS A 182 -0.04 -8.75 16.60
N PRO A 183 -0.81 -9.86 16.72
CA PRO A 183 -0.50 -11.17 16.11
C PRO A 183 -0.19 -11.13 14.62
N ILE A 184 -0.72 -10.18 13.87
CA ILE A 184 -0.45 -10.02 12.43
C ILE A 184 1.05 -9.78 12.14
N PHE A 185 1.80 -9.22 13.09
CA PHE A 185 3.25 -8.99 12.96
C PHE A 185 4.09 -10.17 13.48
N ASP A 186 3.46 -11.26 13.93
CA ASP A 186 4.13 -12.48 14.41
C ASP A 186 3.43 -13.75 13.90
N SER A 187 2.65 -13.65 12.83
CA SER A 187 1.89 -14.80 12.29
C SER A 187 2.77 -15.86 11.62
N PHE A 188 3.90 -15.45 11.06
CA PHE A 188 4.92 -16.31 10.46
C PHE A 188 6.33 -15.76 10.73
N PHE A 189 6.58 -14.51 10.40
CA PHE A 189 7.79 -13.80 10.74
C PHE A 189 7.53 -12.89 11.94
N ARG A 190 8.43 -12.89 12.90
CA ARG A 190 8.40 -11.92 13.96
C ARG A 190 8.94 -10.58 13.46
N ILE A 191 8.08 -9.58 13.40
CA ILE A 191 8.39 -8.21 12.99
C ILE A 191 8.34 -7.32 14.23
N GLU A 192 9.48 -7.04 14.83
CA GLU A 192 9.55 -6.28 16.11
C GLU A 192 9.25 -4.79 15.92
N VAL A 193 9.62 -4.24 14.77
CA VAL A 193 9.31 -2.86 14.38
C VAL A 193 8.83 -2.90 12.93
N PRO A 194 7.52 -2.82 12.69
CA PRO A 194 7.02 -2.73 11.33
C PRO A 194 7.53 -1.43 10.69
N ALA A 195 8.72 -1.49 10.13
CA ALA A 195 9.25 -0.39 9.34
C ALA A 195 8.50 -0.40 8.00
N GLY A 196 7.97 0.75 7.60
CA GLY A 196 7.39 0.84 6.28
C GLY A 196 8.47 0.58 5.23
N ALA A 197 8.09 -0.07 4.15
CA ALA A 197 8.93 -0.34 3.02
C ALA A 197 9.45 0.93 2.29
N ASN A 198 9.02 2.11 2.69
CA ASN A 198 9.34 3.39 2.04
C ASN A 198 10.53 4.17 2.63
N GLY A 199 11.27 3.61 3.60
CA GLY A 199 12.48 4.25 4.13
C GLY A 199 12.31 5.67 4.71
N GLY A 200 11.09 6.10 5.07
CA GLY A 200 10.83 7.40 5.68
C GLY A 200 10.99 8.63 4.77
N GLY A 201 10.86 8.45 3.44
CA GLY A 201 10.98 9.51 2.46
C GLY A 201 9.84 10.55 2.51
N ARG A 202 9.58 11.25 1.37
CA ARG A 202 8.56 12.30 1.22
C ARG A 202 7.13 11.88 1.57
N ARG A 203 6.86 10.58 1.69
CA ARG A 203 5.54 9.98 1.94
C ARG A 203 5.17 9.92 3.44
N GLY A 204 6.07 10.32 4.34
CA GLY A 204 5.86 10.25 5.79
C GLY A 204 6.20 8.88 6.38
N GLN A 205 6.00 8.74 7.70
CA GLN A 205 6.22 7.46 8.38
C GLN A 205 5.08 6.49 8.08
N ALA A 206 5.40 5.25 7.75
CA ALA A 206 4.41 4.20 7.55
C ALA A 206 3.60 3.96 8.83
N GLN A 207 2.31 3.76 8.65
CA GLN A 207 1.36 3.44 9.72
C GLN A 207 0.53 2.23 9.29
N PHE A 208 0.35 1.32 10.22
CA PHE A 208 -0.48 0.14 10.05
C PHE A 208 -1.75 0.33 10.86
N VAL A 209 -2.88 0.44 10.17
CA VAL A 209 -4.16 0.75 10.80
C VAL A 209 -5.15 -0.37 10.54
N GLY A 210 -5.78 -0.86 11.59
CA GLY A 210 -6.75 -1.94 11.54
C GLY A 210 -8.19 -1.49 11.85
N VAL A 211 -9.13 -2.28 11.38
CA VAL A 211 -10.53 -2.28 11.83
C VAL A 211 -10.87 -3.70 12.28
N PHE A 212 -11.45 -3.82 13.47
CA PHE A 212 -11.75 -5.09 14.11
C PHE A 212 -13.24 -5.40 14.05
N GLU A 213 -13.56 -6.68 14.10
CA GLU A 213 -14.94 -7.14 14.26
C GLU A 213 -15.55 -6.58 15.54
N ASP A 214 -16.77 -6.04 15.43
CA ASP A 214 -17.49 -5.33 16.50
C ASP A 214 -16.71 -4.17 17.15
N ASN A 215 -15.70 -3.63 16.47
CA ASN A 215 -14.76 -2.63 16.99
C ASN A 215 -13.99 -3.05 18.26
N ASP A 216 -13.86 -4.34 18.47
CA ASP A 216 -13.18 -4.94 19.62
C ASP A 216 -11.79 -5.47 19.19
N PRO A 217 -10.67 -4.85 19.65
CA PRO A 217 -9.32 -5.28 19.30
C PRO A 217 -8.94 -6.70 19.76
N THR A 218 -9.76 -7.34 20.59
CA THR A 218 -9.59 -8.74 21.00
C THR A 218 -10.21 -9.73 20.02
N LYS A 219 -11.00 -9.23 19.06
CA LYS A 219 -11.64 -10.01 18.01
C LYS A 219 -10.81 -10.00 16.71
N ARG A 220 -11.35 -10.63 15.69
CA ARG A 220 -10.70 -10.74 14.38
C ARG A 220 -10.46 -9.37 13.74
N LEU A 221 -9.27 -9.17 13.23
CA LEU A 221 -8.96 -8.03 12.37
C LEU A 221 -9.64 -8.24 11.00
N LEU A 222 -10.47 -7.29 10.58
CA LEU A 222 -11.20 -7.34 9.32
C LEU A 222 -10.37 -6.85 8.14
N MET A 223 -9.51 -5.87 8.38
CA MET A 223 -8.70 -5.24 7.37
C MET A 223 -7.43 -4.62 7.97
N ILE A 224 -6.43 -4.46 7.13
CA ILE A 224 -5.26 -3.63 7.42
C ILE A 224 -5.07 -2.58 6.34
N ALA A 225 -4.77 -1.35 6.74
CA ALA A 225 -4.35 -0.27 5.87
C ALA A 225 -2.88 0.03 6.11
N ASN A 226 -2.07 -0.14 5.07
CA ASN A 226 -0.65 0.21 5.04
C ASN A 226 -0.52 1.68 4.61
N TYR A 227 -0.90 2.59 5.50
CA TYR A 227 -0.89 4.01 5.20
C TYR A 227 0.54 4.57 5.17
N ASN A 228 0.84 5.44 4.21
CA ASN A 228 2.18 5.94 3.89
C ASN A 228 3.16 4.81 3.56
N ASN A 229 2.69 3.75 2.95
CA ASN A 229 3.46 2.58 2.58
C ASN A 229 3.05 2.06 1.21
N ASP A 230 3.91 1.24 0.61
CA ASP A 230 3.72 0.65 -0.70
C ASP A 230 4.51 -0.67 -0.73
N ILE A 231 3.86 -1.73 -0.25
CA ILE A 231 4.49 -3.05 -0.25
C ILE A 231 4.43 -3.70 -1.64
N GLY A 232 3.45 -3.31 -2.45
CA GLY A 232 3.29 -3.77 -3.82
C GLY A 232 4.46 -3.38 -4.71
N GLU A 233 4.87 -2.10 -4.70
CA GLU A 233 6.04 -1.62 -5.45
C GLU A 233 7.32 -2.38 -5.04
N ASN A 234 7.45 -2.67 -3.74
CA ASN A 234 8.61 -3.42 -3.24
C ASN A 234 8.60 -4.90 -3.65
N TRP A 235 7.46 -5.50 -3.90
CA TRP A 235 7.37 -6.84 -4.51
C TRP A 235 7.65 -6.77 -6.01
N GLU A 236 7.09 -5.78 -6.72
CA GLU A 236 7.24 -5.62 -8.16
C GLU A 236 8.71 -5.54 -8.57
N TRP A 237 9.48 -4.69 -7.89
CA TRP A 237 10.87 -4.39 -8.28
C TRP A 237 11.92 -5.16 -7.48
N SER A 238 11.54 -6.15 -6.68
CA SER A 238 12.43 -6.91 -5.81
C SER A 238 13.55 -7.67 -6.55
N ASP A 239 13.29 -8.07 -7.80
CA ASP A 239 14.22 -8.84 -8.64
C ASP A 239 15.01 -7.96 -9.62
N SER A 240 14.81 -6.65 -9.61
CA SER A 240 15.40 -5.71 -10.56
C SER A 240 16.72 -5.09 -10.09
N GLY A 241 17.01 -5.15 -8.78
CA GLY A 241 18.09 -4.40 -8.14
C GLY A 241 17.80 -2.89 -8.01
N PHE A 242 16.59 -2.44 -8.36
CA PHE A 242 16.16 -1.05 -8.23
C PHE A 242 15.78 -0.70 -6.78
N ILE A 243 15.15 -1.63 -6.08
CA ILE A 243 14.77 -1.49 -4.66
C ILE A 243 15.86 -2.14 -3.79
N PRO A 244 16.28 -1.48 -2.69
CA PRO A 244 17.14 -2.11 -1.70
C PRO A 244 16.53 -3.42 -1.17
N VAL A 245 17.36 -4.47 -1.08
CA VAL A 245 16.91 -5.81 -0.70
C VAL A 245 16.26 -5.83 0.69
N GLU A 246 16.68 -4.95 1.58
CA GLU A 246 16.12 -4.81 2.92
C GLU A 246 14.65 -4.39 2.87
N LEU A 247 14.29 -3.44 1.99
CA LEU A 247 12.92 -2.96 1.84
C LEU A 247 12.02 -4.04 1.23
N SER A 248 12.52 -4.73 0.19
CA SER A 248 11.79 -5.87 -0.40
C SER A 248 11.58 -6.99 0.61
N ASN A 249 12.59 -7.30 1.44
CA ASN A 249 12.47 -8.31 2.47
C ASN A 249 11.42 -7.95 3.53
N GLU A 250 11.37 -6.69 3.98
CA GLU A 250 10.34 -6.24 4.93
C GLU A 250 8.93 -6.31 4.31
N ALA A 251 8.79 -5.90 3.05
CA ALA A 251 7.52 -6.01 2.32
C ALA A 251 7.07 -7.48 2.19
N TYR A 252 7.99 -8.41 1.90
CA TYR A 252 7.69 -9.83 1.83
C TYR A 252 7.29 -10.42 3.19
N LYS A 253 7.98 -10.07 4.28
CA LYS A 253 7.61 -10.52 5.63
C LYS A 253 6.20 -10.07 5.99
N LEU A 254 5.85 -8.80 5.71
CA LEU A 254 4.50 -8.28 5.91
C LEU A 254 3.48 -9.07 5.10
N GLY A 255 3.69 -9.24 3.80
CA GLY A 255 2.77 -9.98 2.94
C GLY A 255 2.56 -11.43 3.37
N VAL A 256 3.64 -12.16 3.71
CA VAL A 256 3.53 -13.53 4.21
C VAL A 256 2.75 -13.59 5.52
N ASN A 257 3.02 -12.67 6.45
CA ASN A 257 2.28 -12.57 7.70
C ASN A 257 0.78 -12.31 7.44
N TYR A 258 0.44 -11.42 6.52
CA TYR A 258 -0.96 -11.11 6.17
C TYR A 258 -1.68 -12.35 5.60
N VAL A 259 -1.02 -13.11 4.72
CA VAL A 259 -1.59 -14.35 4.18
C VAL A 259 -1.83 -15.36 5.30
N VAL A 260 -0.81 -15.60 6.14
CA VAL A 260 -0.93 -16.58 7.24
C VAL A 260 -2.00 -16.13 8.22
N TYR A 261 -2.03 -14.85 8.59
CA TYR A 261 -3.07 -14.29 9.46
C TYR A 261 -4.47 -14.52 8.89
N ALA A 262 -4.70 -14.14 7.63
CA ALA A 262 -5.99 -14.28 6.97
C ALA A 262 -6.47 -15.74 6.84
N MET A 263 -5.55 -16.68 6.80
CA MET A 263 -5.87 -18.12 6.70
C MET A 263 -6.07 -18.81 8.06
N THR A 264 -5.71 -18.15 9.16
CA THR A 264 -5.71 -18.78 10.50
C THR A 264 -6.62 -18.07 11.51
N HIS A 265 -7.15 -16.93 11.20
CA HIS A 265 -8.02 -16.09 12.03
C HIS A 265 -9.30 -15.73 11.28
#